data_40f821b9ea52a08c0fc807cfe2c86f72
#
_entry.id   40f821b9ea52a08c0fc807cfe2c86f72
#
_cell.length_a   1.000
_cell.length_b   1.000
_cell.length_c   1.000
_cell.angle_alpha   90.00
_cell.angle_beta   90.00
_cell.angle_gamma   90.00
#
_symmetry.space_group_name_H-M   'P 1'
#
loop_
_entity.id
_entity.type
_entity.pdbx_description
1 polymer ?
#
loop_
_entity_poly.entity_id
_entity_poly.type
_entity_poly.pdbx_seq_one_letter_code
_entity_poly.pdbx_strand_id
1 'polypeptide(L)'
;MITVEEILEYLNSDRVEDMTEEMHECSMRQSQAAIKQTMELNTKYHTPEEIVSIMTELTGEEVDESLRLFPPFYTDFGRNIHIGKNVFINSGCSFQDQGGIYIGDNTLIGHRVVLATLDHDLNPYDRHLLCAPIHIGNRVWIGAGAIITRGVTIGDGAVIAAGAVVT
;
A
#
# COMPACT_ATOMS: atom_id res chain seq x y z
N MET A 1 2.88 -15.43 20.87
CA MET A 1 3.08 -15.36 19.39
C MET A 1 2.33 -14.13 18.90
N ILE A 2 3.05 -13.16 18.39
CA ILE A 2 2.48 -11.89 17.93
C ILE A 2 1.60 -12.10 16.70
N THR A 3 0.45 -11.42 16.66
CA THR A 3 -0.51 -11.44 15.55
C THR A 3 -0.24 -10.32 14.54
N VAL A 4 -0.86 -10.42 13.36
CA VAL A 4 -0.78 -9.35 12.34
C VAL A 4 -1.46 -8.07 12.83
N GLU A 5 -2.56 -8.18 13.58
CA GLU A 5 -3.27 -7.06 14.17
C GLU A 5 -2.39 -6.29 15.16
N GLU A 6 -1.65 -6.98 16.02
CA GLU A 6 -0.69 -6.36 16.96
C GLU A 6 0.46 -5.66 16.21
N ILE A 7 0.91 -6.23 15.07
CA ILE A 7 1.89 -5.56 14.21
C ILE A 7 1.30 -4.30 13.57
N LEU A 8 0.06 -4.35 13.09
CA LEU A 8 -0.61 -3.18 12.50
C LEU A 8 -0.78 -2.05 13.54
N GLU A 9 -1.20 -2.38 14.77
CA GLU A 9 -1.27 -1.40 15.86
C GLU A 9 0.09 -0.75 16.12
N TYR A 10 1.16 -1.54 16.06
CA TYR A 10 2.51 -1.04 16.24
C TYR A 10 2.96 -0.17 15.05
N LEU A 11 2.80 -0.63 13.82
CA LEU A 11 3.18 0.10 12.60
C LEU A 11 2.40 1.42 12.42
N ASN A 12 1.17 1.47 12.93
CA ASN A 12 0.34 2.67 12.93
C ASN A 12 0.63 3.59 14.13
N SER A 13 1.55 3.20 15.02
CA SER A 13 2.07 4.05 16.10
C SER A 13 3.40 4.69 15.67
N ASP A 14 3.78 5.80 16.28
CA ASP A 14 5.05 6.49 16.01
C ASP A 14 6.29 5.76 16.57
N ARG A 15 6.22 4.43 16.83
CA ARG A 15 7.21 3.66 17.60
C ARG A 15 7.97 2.59 16.81
N VAL A 16 8.13 2.73 15.51
CA VAL A 16 8.73 1.69 14.64
C VAL A 16 10.20 1.37 15.00
N GLU A 17 10.86 2.25 15.72
CA GLU A 17 12.28 2.08 16.14
C GLU A 17 12.52 0.92 17.12
N ASP A 18 11.46 0.48 17.83
CA ASP A 18 11.54 -0.50 18.91
C ASP A 18 10.98 -1.88 18.55
N MET A 19 10.91 -2.23 17.27
CA MET A 19 10.41 -3.56 16.85
C MET A 19 11.25 -4.68 17.45
N THR A 20 10.59 -5.57 18.18
CA THR A 20 11.23 -6.78 18.70
C THR A 20 11.52 -7.79 17.60
N GLU A 21 12.42 -8.75 17.86
CA GLU A 21 12.73 -9.82 16.91
C GLU A 21 11.47 -10.62 16.53
N GLU A 22 10.58 -10.89 17.48
CA GLU A 22 9.30 -11.58 17.24
C GLU A 22 8.36 -10.77 16.33
N MET A 23 8.35 -9.44 16.45
CA MET A 23 7.61 -8.54 15.56
C MET A 23 8.19 -8.55 14.14
N HIS A 24 9.51 -8.50 14.01
CA HIS A 24 10.19 -8.62 12.71
C HIS A 24 9.86 -9.94 12.02
N GLU A 25 9.91 -11.07 12.74
CA GLU A 25 9.56 -12.36 12.18
C GLU A 25 8.09 -12.43 11.74
N CYS A 26 7.17 -11.86 12.52
CA CYS A 26 5.75 -11.81 12.16
C CYS A 26 5.54 -10.96 10.89
N SER A 27 6.15 -9.78 10.84
CA SER A 27 6.10 -8.89 9.67
C SER A 27 6.65 -9.58 8.41
N MET A 28 7.80 -10.27 8.53
CA MET A 28 8.38 -11.01 7.41
C MET A 28 7.49 -12.17 6.93
N ARG A 29 6.84 -12.90 7.84
CA ARG A 29 5.87 -13.93 7.46
C ARG A 29 4.69 -13.35 6.69
N GLN A 30 4.18 -12.20 7.13
CA GLN A 30 3.09 -11.50 6.42
C GLN A 30 3.55 -11.02 5.04
N SER A 31 4.76 -10.47 4.93
CA SER A 31 5.32 -10.08 3.63
C SER A 31 5.44 -11.25 2.66
N GLN A 32 5.87 -12.42 3.14
CA GLN A 32 5.90 -13.63 2.30
C GLN A 32 4.49 -14.08 1.87
N ALA A 33 3.48 -13.92 2.73
CA ALA A 33 2.09 -14.19 2.36
C ALA A 33 1.58 -13.21 1.28
N ALA A 34 1.88 -11.91 1.43
CA ALA A 34 1.54 -10.89 0.43
C ALA A 34 2.23 -11.13 -0.91
N ILE A 35 3.51 -11.48 -0.92
CA ILE A 35 4.25 -11.86 -2.14
C ILE A 35 3.58 -13.05 -2.83
N LYS A 36 3.19 -14.08 -2.09
CA LYS A 36 2.51 -15.25 -2.66
C LYS A 36 1.18 -14.86 -3.31
N GLN A 37 0.39 -14.01 -2.68
CA GLN A 37 -0.90 -13.55 -3.21
C GLN A 37 -0.72 -12.64 -4.44
N THR A 38 0.25 -11.74 -4.42
CA THR A 38 0.54 -10.89 -5.58
C THR A 38 1.13 -11.68 -6.75
N MET A 39 1.89 -12.73 -6.50
CA MET A 39 2.31 -13.67 -7.57
C MET A 39 1.10 -14.38 -8.20
N GLU A 40 0.14 -14.83 -7.41
CA GLU A 40 -1.11 -15.42 -7.94
C GLU A 40 -1.86 -14.40 -8.80
N LEU A 41 -2.02 -13.16 -8.32
CA LEU A 41 -2.67 -12.07 -9.05
C LEU A 41 -1.98 -11.75 -10.38
N ASN A 42 -0.64 -11.80 -10.42
CA ASN A 42 0.16 -11.26 -11.51
C ASN A 42 0.49 -12.28 -12.61
N THR A 43 0.35 -13.59 -12.38
CA THR A 43 0.89 -14.62 -13.27
C THR A 43 -0.14 -15.25 -14.21
N LYS A 44 -1.43 -14.96 -14.03
CA LYS A 44 -2.51 -15.44 -14.89
C LYS A 44 -3.62 -14.40 -15.05
N TYR A 45 -4.52 -14.62 -15.99
CA TYR A 45 -5.71 -13.81 -16.15
C TYR A 45 -6.69 -14.06 -15.00
N HIS A 46 -7.27 -12.98 -14.49
CA HIS A 46 -8.37 -12.97 -13.53
C HIS A 46 -9.50 -12.07 -14.01
N THR A 47 -10.75 -12.46 -13.73
CA THR A 47 -11.88 -11.56 -13.93
C THR A 47 -11.86 -10.41 -12.93
N PRO A 48 -12.61 -9.31 -13.18
CA PRO A 48 -12.71 -8.22 -12.20
C PRO A 48 -13.19 -8.69 -10.82
N GLU A 49 -14.12 -9.64 -10.76
CA GLU A 49 -14.66 -10.19 -9.52
C GLU A 49 -13.63 -11.04 -8.78
N GLU A 50 -12.83 -11.83 -9.49
CA GLU A 50 -11.70 -12.58 -8.93
C GLU A 50 -10.64 -11.63 -8.36
N ILE A 51 -10.34 -10.53 -9.04
CA ILE A 51 -9.40 -9.50 -8.57
C ILE A 51 -9.90 -8.89 -7.26
N VAL A 52 -11.18 -8.52 -7.16
CA VAL A 52 -11.78 -8.00 -5.91
C VAL A 52 -11.64 -9.02 -4.78
N SER A 53 -11.92 -10.31 -5.06
CA SER A 53 -11.77 -11.38 -4.07
C SER A 53 -10.33 -11.53 -3.58
N ILE A 54 -9.35 -11.50 -4.51
CA ILE A 54 -7.92 -11.59 -4.16
C ILE A 54 -7.49 -10.36 -3.34
N MET A 55 -7.95 -9.17 -3.71
CA MET A 55 -7.64 -7.96 -2.96
C MET A 55 -8.27 -7.94 -1.57
N THR A 56 -9.50 -8.46 -1.42
CA THR A 56 -10.16 -8.66 -0.12
C THR A 56 -9.35 -9.61 0.77
N GLU A 57 -8.85 -10.71 0.23
CA GLU A 57 -7.99 -11.64 0.96
C GLU A 57 -6.64 -11.02 1.33
N LEU A 58 -6.04 -10.28 0.40
CA LEU A 58 -4.75 -9.61 0.57
C LEU A 58 -4.80 -8.54 1.66
N THR A 59 -5.82 -7.66 1.61
CA THR A 59 -5.97 -6.57 2.58
C THR A 59 -6.53 -7.04 3.93
N GLY A 60 -7.30 -8.12 3.92
CA GLY A 60 -8.04 -8.60 5.08
C GLY A 60 -9.28 -7.78 5.42
N GLU A 61 -9.65 -6.86 4.55
CA GLU A 61 -10.84 -6.02 4.63
C GLU A 61 -11.72 -6.24 3.40
N GLU A 62 -13.02 -6.04 3.53
CA GLU A 62 -13.94 -6.11 2.40
C GLU A 62 -13.64 -4.98 1.40
N VAL A 63 -13.21 -5.36 0.20
CA VAL A 63 -12.98 -4.42 -0.90
C VAL A 63 -14.25 -4.30 -1.74
N ASP A 64 -14.67 -3.06 -2.02
CA ASP A 64 -15.89 -2.77 -2.77
C ASP A 64 -15.81 -3.34 -4.21
N GLU A 65 -16.91 -3.93 -4.69
CA GLU A 65 -17.02 -4.56 -6.02
C GLU A 65 -16.74 -3.60 -7.20
N SER A 66 -16.78 -2.32 -6.96
CA SER A 66 -16.45 -1.29 -7.95
C SER A 66 -14.95 -1.09 -8.17
N LEU A 67 -14.07 -1.72 -7.37
CA LEU A 67 -12.63 -1.67 -7.61
C LEU A 67 -12.31 -2.18 -9.03
N ARG A 68 -11.43 -1.46 -9.71
CA ARG A 68 -10.80 -1.91 -10.96
C ARG A 68 -9.29 -1.82 -10.80
N LEU A 69 -8.65 -2.97 -10.85
CA LEU A 69 -7.18 -3.09 -10.76
C LEU A 69 -6.67 -3.86 -11.97
N PHE A 70 -5.64 -3.32 -12.62
CA PHE A 70 -4.97 -3.96 -13.75
C PHE A 70 -3.61 -4.50 -13.30
N PRO A 71 -3.43 -5.82 -13.25
CA PRO A 71 -2.14 -6.42 -12.94
C PRO A 71 -1.05 -6.02 -13.96
N PRO A 72 0.26 -6.10 -13.58
CA PRO A 72 0.73 -6.53 -12.29
C PRO A 72 0.57 -5.46 -11.19
N PHE A 73 0.37 -5.93 -9.96
CA PHE A 73 0.31 -5.12 -8.75
C PHE A 73 1.27 -5.70 -7.71
N TYR A 74 1.97 -4.86 -6.98
CA TYR A 74 2.94 -5.27 -5.97
C TYR A 74 2.68 -4.58 -4.65
N THR A 75 2.84 -5.33 -3.55
CA THR A 75 2.80 -4.78 -2.21
C THR A 75 3.74 -5.56 -1.29
N ASP A 76 4.20 -4.90 -0.23
CA ASP A 76 5.18 -5.48 0.69
C ASP A 76 4.52 -6.23 1.86
N PHE A 77 3.35 -5.80 2.30
CA PHE A 77 2.69 -6.32 3.49
C PHE A 77 1.22 -6.72 3.22
N GLY A 78 0.52 -5.92 2.43
CA GLY A 78 -0.86 -6.12 1.98
C GLY A 78 -1.92 -5.70 2.99
N ARG A 79 -1.67 -5.85 4.27
CA ARG A 79 -2.65 -5.73 5.35
C ARG A 79 -2.95 -4.30 5.80
N ASN A 80 -2.23 -3.31 5.27
CA ASN A 80 -2.41 -1.89 5.64
C ASN A 80 -2.78 -1.02 4.42
N ILE A 81 -3.58 -1.58 3.52
CA ILE A 81 -4.12 -0.90 2.34
C ILE A 81 -5.63 -0.80 2.49
N HIS A 82 -6.15 0.41 2.53
CA HIS A 82 -7.57 0.73 2.69
C HIS A 82 -8.07 1.41 1.42
N ILE A 83 -9.03 0.78 0.73
CA ILE A 83 -9.48 1.20 -0.62
C ILE A 83 -10.95 1.60 -0.57
N GLY A 84 -11.24 2.83 -0.97
CA GLY A 84 -12.60 3.34 -1.12
C GLY A 84 -13.35 2.77 -2.34
N LYS A 85 -14.51 3.33 -2.64
CA LYS A 85 -15.36 2.93 -3.76
C LYS A 85 -14.93 3.55 -5.09
N ASN A 86 -15.19 2.85 -6.20
CA ASN A 86 -14.87 3.31 -7.55
C ASN A 86 -13.40 3.71 -7.74
N VAL A 87 -12.49 3.04 -7.05
CA VAL A 87 -11.05 3.25 -7.21
C VAL A 87 -10.57 2.48 -8.45
N PHE A 88 -9.72 3.13 -9.24
CA PHE A 88 -9.02 2.51 -10.36
C PHE A 88 -7.52 2.53 -10.12
N ILE A 89 -6.90 1.35 -10.15
CA ILE A 89 -5.44 1.17 -10.00
C ILE A 89 -4.91 0.55 -11.30
N ASN A 90 -4.06 1.29 -12.00
CA ASN A 90 -3.48 0.84 -13.25
C ASN A 90 -2.26 -0.07 -13.03
N SER A 91 -1.81 -0.72 -14.10
CA SER A 91 -0.78 -1.76 -14.04
C SER A 91 0.61 -1.24 -13.59
N GLY A 92 1.32 -2.10 -12.89
CA GLY A 92 2.70 -1.88 -12.46
C GLY A 92 2.84 -1.05 -11.19
N CYS A 93 1.75 -0.77 -10.48
CA CYS A 93 1.82 -0.03 -9.22
C CYS A 93 2.50 -0.86 -8.11
N SER A 94 3.24 -0.16 -7.25
CA SER A 94 3.97 -0.74 -6.11
C SER A 94 3.63 0.02 -4.84
N PHE A 95 3.03 -0.68 -3.88
CA PHE A 95 2.62 -0.13 -2.61
C PHE A 95 3.47 -0.73 -1.50
N GLN A 96 4.27 0.10 -0.85
CA GLN A 96 4.97 -0.24 0.38
C GLN A 96 4.08 0.21 1.53
N ASP A 97 3.26 -0.70 2.03
CA ASP A 97 2.05 -0.37 2.77
C ASP A 97 2.16 -0.51 4.30
N GLN A 98 3.31 -0.89 4.85
CA GLN A 98 3.45 -1.10 6.30
C GLN A 98 3.01 0.10 7.14
N GLY A 99 3.21 1.34 6.66
CA GLY A 99 2.80 2.56 7.35
C GLY A 99 1.36 3.01 7.13
N GLY A 100 0.60 2.26 6.33
CA GLY A 100 -0.79 2.56 6.01
C GLY A 100 -0.97 3.38 4.74
N ILE A 101 -1.80 2.86 3.82
CA ILE A 101 -2.21 3.54 2.59
C ILE A 101 -3.72 3.64 2.57
N TYR A 102 -4.23 4.87 2.58
CA TYR A 102 -5.66 5.17 2.61
C TYR A 102 -6.05 5.86 1.31
N ILE A 103 -6.94 5.24 0.53
CA ILE A 103 -7.36 5.72 -0.79
C ILE A 103 -8.85 6.03 -0.76
N GLY A 104 -9.20 7.28 -0.98
CA GLY A 104 -10.59 7.75 -1.01
C GLY A 104 -11.33 7.36 -2.28
N ASP A 105 -12.64 7.58 -2.24
CA ASP A 105 -13.57 7.20 -3.31
C ASP A 105 -13.29 7.90 -4.64
N ASN A 106 -13.60 7.20 -5.74
CA ASN A 106 -13.50 7.72 -7.12
C ASN A 106 -12.08 8.18 -7.52
N THR A 107 -11.05 7.62 -6.90
CA THR A 107 -9.65 7.97 -7.16
C THR A 107 -9.07 7.13 -8.29
N LEU A 108 -8.27 7.78 -9.15
CA LEU A 108 -7.61 7.17 -10.30
C LEU A 108 -6.10 7.15 -10.09
N ILE A 109 -5.49 5.96 -10.08
CA ILE A 109 -4.06 5.76 -9.94
C ILE A 109 -3.48 5.26 -11.27
N GLY A 110 -2.59 6.05 -11.85
CA GLY A 110 -1.93 5.77 -13.12
C GLY A 110 -0.94 4.61 -13.06
N HIS A 111 -0.41 4.24 -14.22
CA HIS A 111 0.57 3.14 -14.34
C HIS A 111 1.83 3.42 -13.51
N ARG A 112 2.40 2.37 -12.90
CA ARG A 112 3.71 2.42 -12.22
C ARG A 112 3.82 3.49 -11.15
N VAL A 113 2.72 3.81 -10.48
CA VAL A 113 2.74 4.68 -9.31
C VAL A 113 3.37 3.93 -8.13
N VAL A 114 4.23 4.62 -7.39
CA VAL A 114 4.84 4.09 -6.16
C VAL A 114 4.26 4.87 -4.97
N LEU A 115 3.70 4.13 -4.01
CA LEU A 115 3.29 4.65 -2.71
C LEU A 115 4.22 4.04 -1.66
N ALA A 116 5.10 4.84 -1.07
CA ALA A 116 6.12 4.38 -0.14
C ALA A 116 5.89 4.96 1.25
N THR A 117 5.36 4.15 2.17
CA THR A 117 5.07 4.57 3.55
C THR A 117 6.25 4.42 4.50
N LEU A 118 7.35 3.82 4.04
CA LEU A 118 8.57 3.64 4.81
C LEU A 118 9.73 4.43 4.24
N ASP A 119 10.63 4.81 5.14
CA ASP A 119 11.90 5.45 4.81
C ASP A 119 12.93 5.01 5.86
N HIS A 120 14.17 5.45 5.71
CA HIS A 120 15.24 5.21 6.67
C HIS A 120 15.87 6.52 7.14
N ASP A 121 16.30 6.54 8.38
CA ASP A 121 17.12 7.64 8.90
C ASP A 121 18.34 7.87 8.00
N LEU A 122 18.71 9.13 7.82
CA LEU A 122 19.87 9.52 7.02
C LEU A 122 21.19 9.13 7.69
N ASN A 123 21.17 8.82 9.00
CA ASN A 123 22.36 8.34 9.70
C ASN A 123 22.82 6.98 9.12
N PRO A 124 23.98 6.90 8.45
CA PRO A 124 24.41 5.68 7.78
C PRO A 124 24.76 4.53 8.72
N TYR A 125 24.89 4.80 10.01
CA TYR A 125 25.25 3.79 11.00
C TYR A 125 24.04 3.12 11.65
N ASP A 126 22.92 3.83 11.74
CA ASP A 126 21.72 3.33 12.42
C ASP A 126 20.64 2.91 11.42
N ARG A 127 20.36 3.73 10.40
CA ARG A 127 19.32 3.43 9.39
C ARG A 127 17.99 2.98 9.99
N HIS A 128 17.60 3.62 11.11
CA HIS A 128 16.29 3.34 11.72
C HIS A 128 15.16 3.46 10.69
N LEU A 129 14.19 2.58 10.81
CA LEU A 129 13.02 2.59 9.96
C LEU A 129 12.09 3.74 10.38
N LEU A 130 11.72 4.58 9.41
CA LEU A 130 10.76 5.66 9.60
C LEU A 130 9.46 5.30 8.87
N CYS A 131 8.35 5.34 9.57
CA CYS A 131 7.06 4.91 9.06
C CYS A 131 6.04 6.04 9.22
N ALA A 132 5.25 6.32 8.17
CA ALA A 132 4.12 7.23 8.28
C ALA A 132 3.09 6.96 7.16
N PRO A 133 1.78 7.12 7.43
CA PRO A 133 0.73 6.82 6.49
C PRO A 133 0.70 7.77 5.30
N ILE A 134 0.20 7.26 4.17
CA ILE A 134 -0.17 8.06 3.01
C ILE A 134 -1.70 8.14 2.96
N HIS A 135 -2.22 9.36 2.94
CA HIS A 135 -3.64 9.62 2.79
C HIS A 135 -3.94 10.25 1.43
N ILE A 136 -4.78 9.58 0.64
CA ILE A 136 -5.23 10.05 -0.67
C ILE A 136 -6.74 10.30 -0.56
N GLY A 137 -7.14 11.53 -0.79
CA GLY A 137 -8.55 11.96 -0.71
C GLY A 137 -9.42 11.37 -1.81
N ASN A 138 -10.64 11.88 -1.89
CA ASN A 138 -11.63 11.47 -2.89
C ASN A 138 -11.38 12.17 -4.22
N ARG A 139 -11.71 11.51 -5.33
CA ARG A 139 -11.62 12.07 -6.71
C ARG A 139 -10.22 12.60 -7.05
N VAL A 140 -9.20 12.00 -6.50
CA VAL A 140 -7.80 12.30 -6.80
C VAL A 140 -7.40 11.62 -8.11
N TRP A 141 -6.57 12.27 -8.91
CA TRP A 141 -5.92 11.65 -10.06
C TRP A 141 -4.40 11.68 -9.88
N ILE A 142 -3.80 10.49 -9.78
CA ILE A 142 -2.34 10.34 -9.72
C ILE A 142 -1.85 9.91 -11.09
N GLY A 143 -1.05 10.75 -11.75
CA GLY A 143 -0.45 10.50 -13.05
C GLY A 143 0.57 9.37 -13.02
N ALA A 144 0.77 8.75 -14.19
CA ALA A 144 1.66 7.60 -14.35
C ALA A 144 3.09 7.88 -13.85
N GLY A 145 3.67 6.91 -13.14
CA GLY A 145 5.06 6.99 -12.66
C GLY A 145 5.30 7.99 -11.53
N ALA A 146 4.25 8.56 -10.94
CA ALA A 146 4.41 9.39 -9.75
C ALA A 146 4.87 8.57 -8.54
N ILE A 147 5.62 9.20 -7.66
CA ILE A 147 6.11 8.63 -6.41
C ILE A 147 5.57 9.47 -5.27
N ILE A 148 4.86 8.84 -4.34
CA ILE A 148 4.33 9.47 -3.14
C ILE A 148 5.06 8.87 -1.95
N THR A 149 5.71 9.72 -1.15
CA THR A 149 6.50 9.26 0.00
C THR A 149 5.69 9.28 1.30
N ARG A 150 6.26 8.70 2.35
CA ARG A 150 5.64 8.57 3.66
C ARG A 150 5.12 9.91 4.21
N GLY A 151 4.01 9.86 4.91
CA GLY A 151 3.42 11.01 5.61
C GLY A 151 2.69 12.01 4.72
N VAL A 152 2.64 11.77 3.40
CA VAL A 152 1.96 12.68 2.46
C VAL A 152 0.45 12.55 2.58
N THR A 153 -0.23 13.69 2.63
CA THR A 153 -1.68 13.80 2.50
C THR A 153 -2.04 14.53 1.21
N ILE A 154 -2.78 13.87 0.33
CA ILE A 154 -3.30 14.43 -0.93
C ILE A 154 -4.77 14.76 -0.71
N GLY A 155 -5.14 16.03 -0.85
CA GLY A 155 -6.52 16.50 -0.67
C GLY A 155 -7.47 16.08 -1.78
N ASP A 156 -8.77 16.12 -1.51
CA ASP A 156 -9.84 15.78 -2.45
C ASP A 156 -9.70 16.55 -3.77
N GLY A 157 -9.90 15.86 -4.88
CA GLY A 157 -9.90 16.42 -6.22
C GLY A 157 -8.52 16.84 -6.74
N ALA A 158 -7.45 16.58 -6.01
CA ALA A 158 -6.10 16.92 -6.45
C ALA A 158 -5.67 16.12 -7.68
N VAL A 159 -4.78 16.70 -8.48
CA VAL A 159 -4.13 16.04 -9.61
C VAL A 159 -2.63 16.06 -9.39
N ILE A 160 -2.03 14.87 -9.35
CA ILE A 160 -0.59 14.68 -9.30
C ILE A 160 -0.08 14.43 -10.72
N ALA A 161 0.81 15.25 -11.21
CA ALA A 161 1.35 15.11 -12.56
C ALA A 161 2.13 13.81 -12.75
N ALA A 162 2.14 13.27 -13.96
CA ALA A 162 2.93 12.09 -14.29
C ALA A 162 4.42 12.32 -14.00
N GLY A 163 5.05 11.33 -13.36
CA GLY A 163 6.46 11.38 -12.98
C GLY A 163 6.79 12.32 -11.82
N ALA A 164 5.80 12.92 -11.17
CA ALA A 164 6.05 13.78 -10.01
C ALA A 164 6.53 12.97 -8.80
N VAL A 165 7.37 13.59 -7.99
CA VAL A 165 7.73 13.10 -6.65
C VAL A 165 7.10 14.04 -5.63
N VAL A 166 6.26 13.48 -4.75
CA VAL A 166 5.55 14.20 -3.69
C VAL A 166 6.10 13.77 -2.34
N THR A 167 6.62 14.75 -1.57
CA THR A 167 7.27 14.53 -0.27
C THR A 167 6.68 15.40 0.81
#